data_a748138f24707ef53da6b17abe885257
#
_entry.id   a748138f24707ef53da6b17abe885257
#
_cell.length_a   1.000
_cell.length_b   1.000
_cell.length_c   1.000
_cell.angle_alpha   90.00
_cell.angle_beta   90.00
_cell.angle_gamma   90.00
#
_symmetry.space_group_name_H-M   'P 1'
#
loop_
_entity.id
_entity.type
_entity.pdbx_description
1 polymer ?
#
loop_
_entity_poly.entity_id
_entity_poly.type
_entity_poly.pdbx_seq_one_letter_code
_entity_poly.pdbx_strand_id
1 'polypeptide(L)'
;MITVGYSTRESKPEFIEYLKKSSGFKKLEVIEKVNNGTKSLARVYNEILLEAKTDIVLFCHDDIYFDTPAWYSKLLKHFEKTDFGIIGMAGTTSMPASGMWWEDRKKMVGIVNHEKDG
;
A
#
# COMPACT_ATOMS: atom_id res chain seq x y z
N MET A 1 -3.92 1.61 14.97
CA MET A 1 -3.11 0.50 14.40
C MET A 1 -3.38 0.36 12.91
N ILE A 2 -2.53 -0.33 12.19
CA ILE A 2 -2.60 -0.45 10.73
C ILE A 2 -2.72 -1.92 10.33
N THR A 3 -3.65 -2.22 9.45
CA THR A 3 -3.74 -3.51 8.73
C THR A 3 -3.17 -3.32 7.33
N VAL A 4 -2.33 -4.22 6.88
CA VAL A 4 -1.89 -4.27 5.48
C VAL A 4 -2.73 -5.29 4.73
N GLY A 5 -3.28 -4.89 3.59
CA GLY A 5 -4.06 -5.77 2.74
C GLY A 5 -3.59 -5.76 1.30
N TYR A 6 -3.57 -6.93 0.67
CA TYR A 6 -3.20 -7.05 -0.74
C TYR A 6 -3.90 -8.23 -1.41
N SER A 7 -3.99 -8.14 -2.73
CA SER A 7 -4.45 -9.21 -3.60
C SER A 7 -3.26 -9.88 -4.28
N THR A 8 -3.28 -11.19 -4.41
CA THR A 8 -2.23 -11.96 -5.06
C THR A 8 -2.82 -13.13 -5.84
N ARG A 9 -2.13 -13.61 -6.86
CA ARG A 9 -2.56 -14.80 -7.60
C ARG A 9 -2.28 -16.10 -6.85
N GLU A 10 -1.18 -16.11 -6.11
CA GLU A 10 -0.76 -17.24 -5.27
C GLU A 10 -0.36 -16.73 -3.90
N SER A 11 -0.61 -17.52 -2.85
CA SER A 11 -0.19 -17.15 -1.50
C SER A 11 1.32 -16.96 -1.42
N LYS A 12 1.73 -15.88 -0.74
CA LYS A 12 3.13 -15.48 -0.58
C LYS A 12 3.50 -15.33 0.90
N PRO A 13 3.73 -16.43 1.61
CA PRO A 13 4.11 -16.36 3.03
C PRO A 13 5.36 -15.53 3.28
N GLU A 14 6.32 -15.56 2.37
CA GLU A 14 7.55 -14.78 2.43
C GLU A 14 7.27 -13.28 2.36
N PHE A 15 6.25 -12.86 1.63
CA PHE A 15 5.86 -11.44 1.56
C PHE A 15 5.21 -10.98 2.86
N ILE A 16 4.41 -11.83 3.49
CA ILE A 16 3.82 -11.55 4.81
C ILE A 16 4.91 -11.36 5.85
N GLU A 17 5.92 -12.23 5.87
CA GLU A 17 7.07 -12.10 6.77
C GLU A 17 7.88 -10.82 6.49
N TYR A 18 8.09 -10.52 5.21
CA TYR A 18 8.74 -9.28 4.80
C TYR A 18 7.99 -8.04 5.31
N LEU A 19 6.66 -7.99 5.14
CA LEU A 19 5.85 -6.87 5.62
C LEU A 19 5.98 -6.68 7.14
N LYS A 20 5.90 -7.76 7.89
CA LYS A 20 6.05 -7.71 9.36
C LYS A 20 7.43 -7.24 9.78
N LYS A 21 8.48 -7.75 9.13
CA LYS A 21 9.87 -7.40 9.43
C LYS A 21 10.17 -5.95 9.06
N SER A 22 9.83 -5.54 7.84
CA SER A 22 10.10 -4.17 7.35
C SER A 22 9.31 -3.10 8.09
N SER A 23 8.12 -3.43 8.56
CA SER A 23 7.29 -2.51 9.32
C SER A 23 7.90 -2.08 10.66
N GLY A 24 8.73 -2.93 11.26
CA GLY A 24 9.21 -2.75 12.63
C GLY A 24 8.16 -3.09 13.71
N PHE A 25 7.04 -3.68 13.32
CA PHE A 25 5.95 -4.05 14.22
C PHE A 25 5.57 -5.52 14.05
N LYS A 26 6.02 -6.38 14.96
CA LYS A 26 5.85 -7.84 14.87
C LYS A 26 4.40 -8.30 14.84
N LYS A 27 3.50 -7.55 15.46
CA LYS A 27 2.06 -7.88 15.53
C LYS A 27 1.25 -7.26 14.39
N LEU A 28 1.89 -6.90 13.29
CA LEU A 28 1.21 -6.36 12.13
C LEU A 28 0.12 -7.32 11.63
N GLU A 29 -1.11 -6.83 11.51
CA GLU A 29 -2.17 -7.56 10.83
C GLU A 29 -1.95 -7.49 9.33
N VAL A 30 -1.92 -8.64 8.68
CA VAL A 30 -1.80 -8.75 7.22
C VAL A 30 -2.96 -9.59 6.70
N ILE A 31 -3.70 -9.05 5.75
CA ILE A 31 -4.79 -9.75 5.07
C ILE A 31 -4.36 -10.01 3.63
N GLU A 32 -4.07 -11.25 3.34
CA GLU A 32 -3.78 -11.73 1.98
C GLU A 32 -5.05 -12.26 1.34
N LYS A 33 -5.40 -11.78 0.15
CA LYS A 33 -6.50 -12.32 -0.65
C LYS A 33 -5.97 -12.95 -1.92
N VAL A 34 -6.14 -14.25 -2.03
CA VAL A 34 -5.79 -14.99 -3.25
C VAL A 34 -6.93 -14.81 -4.26
N ASN A 35 -6.61 -14.25 -5.41
CA ASN A 35 -7.58 -13.97 -6.47
C ASN A 35 -6.96 -14.23 -7.84
N ASN A 36 -7.47 -15.22 -8.55
CA ASN A 36 -7.01 -15.60 -9.89
C ASN A 36 -7.74 -14.85 -11.01
N GLY A 37 -8.10 -13.60 -10.79
CA GLY A 37 -8.77 -12.79 -11.78
C GLY A 37 -10.29 -12.96 -11.84
N THR A 38 -10.89 -13.64 -10.85
CA THR A 38 -12.36 -13.84 -10.77
C THR A 38 -13.09 -12.63 -10.19
N LYS A 39 -12.38 -11.81 -9.42
CA LYS A 39 -12.91 -10.57 -8.82
C LYS A 39 -12.09 -9.37 -9.25
N SER A 40 -12.71 -8.20 -9.35
CA SER A 40 -11.97 -6.96 -9.54
C SER A 40 -11.11 -6.61 -8.32
N LEU A 41 -10.05 -5.86 -8.52
CA LEU A 41 -9.21 -5.38 -7.42
C LEU A 41 -10.01 -4.55 -6.41
N ALA A 42 -10.91 -3.70 -6.89
CA ALA A 42 -11.78 -2.89 -6.02
C ALA A 42 -12.64 -3.77 -5.11
N ARG A 43 -13.19 -4.86 -5.62
CA ARG A 43 -13.96 -5.81 -4.82
C ARG A 43 -13.11 -6.49 -3.75
N VAL A 44 -11.92 -6.92 -4.11
CA VAL A 44 -10.96 -7.53 -3.15
C VAL A 44 -10.61 -6.52 -2.06
N TYR A 45 -10.33 -5.28 -2.40
CA TYR A 45 -10.02 -4.24 -1.42
C TYR A 45 -11.20 -3.93 -0.49
N ASN A 46 -12.43 -3.94 -1.00
CA ASN A 46 -13.63 -3.81 -0.15
C ASN A 46 -13.76 -4.97 0.83
N GLU A 47 -13.47 -6.20 0.42
CA GLU A 47 -13.47 -7.35 1.32
C GLU A 47 -12.41 -7.18 2.43
N ILE A 48 -11.22 -6.72 2.08
CA ILE A 48 -10.16 -6.43 3.06
C ILE A 48 -10.61 -5.36 4.06
N LEU A 49 -11.22 -4.28 3.59
CA LEU A 49 -11.75 -3.22 4.47
C LEU A 49 -12.76 -3.76 5.49
N LEU A 50 -13.63 -4.66 5.08
CA LEU A 50 -14.63 -5.26 5.96
C LEU A 50 -14.03 -6.22 6.99
N GLU A 51 -12.92 -6.87 6.66
CA GLU A 51 -12.23 -7.83 7.54
C GLU A 51 -11.23 -7.16 8.48
N ALA A 52 -10.68 -6.01 8.11
CA ALA A 52 -9.67 -5.31 8.89
C ALA A 52 -10.21 -4.93 10.29
N LYS A 53 -9.41 -5.18 11.31
CA LYS A 53 -9.76 -4.88 12.71
C LYS A 53 -9.16 -3.58 13.22
N THR A 54 -8.50 -2.83 12.36
CA THR A 54 -7.81 -1.59 12.69
C THR A 54 -8.46 -0.41 11.97
N ASP A 55 -8.22 0.80 12.48
CA ASP A 55 -8.80 2.04 11.91
C ASP A 55 -8.12 2.47 10.61
N ILE A 56 -6.92 1.98 10.36
CA ILE A 56 -6.14 2.33 9.17
C ILE A 56 -5.86 1.06 8.37
N VAL A 57 -6.13 1.10 7.08
CA VAL A 57 -5.81 0.02 6.15
C VAL A 57 -4.84 0.52 5.09
N LEU A 58 -3.70 -0.16 4.95
CA LEU A 58 -2.73 0.08 3.89
C LEU A 58 -2.93 -0.95 2.80
N PHE A 59 -3.33 -0.50 1.62
CA PHE A 59 -3.38 -1.35 0.44
C PHE A 59 -2.07 -1.28 -0.33
N CYS A 60 -1.57 -2.41 -0.77
CA CYS A 60 -0.36 -2.48 -1.58
C CYS A 60 -0.45 -3.60 -2.61
N HIS A 61 0.44 -3.57 -3.60
CA HIS A 61 0.66 -4.70 -4.48
C HIS A 61 1.48 -5.79 -3.78
N ASP A 62 1.46 -7.00 -4.31
CA ASP A 62 2.15 -8.16 -3.74
C ASP A 62 3.64 -8.26 -4.12
N ASP A 63 4.14 -7.28 -4.86
CA ASP A 63 5.49 -7.25 -5.43
C ASP A 63 6.25 -5.95 -5.12
N ILE A 64 5.88 -5.26 -4.05
CA ILE A 64 6.52 -4.00 -3.65
C ILE A 64 7.49 -4.20 -2.49
N TYR A 65 8.43 -3.27 -2.38
CA TYR A 65 9.32 -3.14 -1.22
C TYR A 65 9.26 -1.72 -0.67
N PHE A 66 9.35 -1.60 0.64
CA PHE A 66 9.39 -0.31 1.32
C PHE A 66 10.85 0.08 1.55
N ASP A 67 11.28 1.19 0.96
CA ASP A 67 12.64 1.73 1.18
C ASP A 67 12.83 2.33 2.56
N THR A 68 11.74 2.71 3.22
CA THR A 68 11.79 3.35 4.54
C THR A 68 11.83 2.30 5.65
N PRO A 69 12.91 2.22 6.44
CA PRO A 69 12.97 1.31 7.59
C PRO A 69 11.90 1.67 8.64
N ALA A 70 11.32 0.66 9.27
CA ALA A 70 10.31 0.83 10.33
C ALA A 70 9.18 1.79 9.89
N TRP A 71 8.66 1.57 8.71
CA TRP A 71 7.67 2.45 8.07
C TRP A 71 6.35 2.56 8.84
N TYR A 72 6.01 1.55 9.65
CA TYR A 72 4.74 1.50 10.40
C TYR A 72 4.56 2.73 11.30
N SER A 73 5.52 3.00 12.17
CA SER A 73 5.43 4.14 13.09
C SER A 73 5.45 5.49 12.36
N LYS A 74 6.16 5.57 11.26
CA LYS A 74 6.23 6.79 10.44
C LYS A 74 4.91 7.08 9.76
N LEU A 75 4.28 6.05 9.18
CA LEU A 75 2.96 6.17 8.56
C LEU A 75 1.89 6.55 9.59
N LEU A 76 1.91 5.91 10.75
CA LEU A 76 0.96 6.19 11.83
C LEU A 76 1.02 7.65 12.29
N LYS A 77 2.23 8.22 12.38
CA LYS A 77 2.41 9.63 12.75
C LYS A 77 1.78 10.62 11.77
N HIS A 78 1.72 10.28 10.49
CA HIS A 78 1.04 11.13 9.50
C HIS A 78 -0.46 11.23 9.78
N PHE A 79 -1.10 10.13 10.14
CA PHE A 79 -2.52 10.14 10.50
C PHE A 79 -2.79 10.84 11.84
N GLU A 80 -1.88 10.76 12.79
CA GLU A 80 -2.01 11.44 14.08
C GLU A 80 -1.91 12.97 13.96
N LYS A 81 -1.14 13.45 12.99
CA LYS A 81 -0.87 14.89 12.82
C LYS A 81 -1.82 15.60 11.87
N THR A 82 -2.63 14.88 11.13
CA THR A 82 -3.48 15.43 10.07
C THR A 82 -4.87 14.84 10.10
N ASP A 83 -5.84 15.56 9.56
CA ASP A 83 -7.21 15.09 9.38
C ASP A 83 -7.41 14.39 8.02
N PHE A 84 -6.34 13.95 7.38
CA PHE A 84 -6.45 13.25 6.10
C PHE A 84 -7.13 11.90 6.26
N GLY A 85 -8.15 11.66 5.44
CA GLY A 85 -8.82 10.36 5.36
C GLY A 85 -8.09 9.35 4.47
N ILE A 86 -7.29 9.83 3.51
CA ILE A 86 -6.54 8.99 2.56
C ILE A 86 -5.16 9.58 2.35
N ILE A 87 -4.14 8.72 2.36
CA ILE A 87 -2.76 9.06 2.03
C ILE A 87 -2.28 8.14 0.91
N GLY A 88 -1.75 8.72 -0.17
CA GLY A 88 -1.08 7.99 -1.24
C GLY A 88 0.43 8.20 -1.21
N MET A 89 1.19 7.26 -1.78
CA MET A 89 2.66 7.33 -1.78
C MET A 89 3.21 8.21 -2.91
N ALA A 90 2.46 8.34 -3.99
CA ALA A 90 2.82 9.17 -5.13
C ALA A 90 1.58 9.67 -5.86
N GLY A 91 1.73 10.77 -6.55
CA GLY A 91 0.62 11.37 -7.31
C GLY A 91 1.02 12.66 -7.99
N THR A 92 0.03 13.46 -8.32
CA THR A 92 0.24 14.78 -8.93
C THR A 92 -0.62 15.82 -8.24
N THR A 93 -0.15 17.06 -8.20
CA THR A 93 -0.93 18.22 -7.72
C THR A 93 -1.95 18.70 -8.74
N SER A 94 -1.82 18.29 -10.01
CA SER A 94 -2.75 18.64 -11.09
C SER A 94 -2.83 17.50 -12.09
N MET A 95 -3.99 16.87 -12.21
CA MET A 95 -4.19 15.76 -13.14
C MET A 95 -4.26 16.28 -14.58
N PRO A 96 -3.37 15.82 -15.49
CA PRO A 96 -3.46 16.17 -16.90
C PRO A 96 -4.68 15.49 -17.58
N ALA A 97 -5.08 16.03 -18.72
CA ALA A 97 -6.22 15.53 -19.49
C ALA A 97 -6.09 14.05 -19.92
N SER A 98 -4.85 13.59 -20.10
CA SER A 98 -4.54 12.17 -20.40
C SER A 98 -4.85 11.21 -19.24
N GLY A 99 -4.98 11.71 -18.02
CA GLY A 99 -5.10 10.89 -16.81
C GLY A 99 -3.78 10.27 -16.33
N MET A 100 -2.68 10.55 -17.01
CA MET A 100 -1.34 10.05 -16.67
C MET A 100 -0.68 11.00 -15.67
N TRP A 101 -0.77 10.69 -14.38
CA TRP A 101 -0.29 11.56 -13.30
C TRP A 101 1.22 11.88 -13.38
N TRP A 102 2.00 11.07 -14.08
CA TRP A 102 3.45 11.24 -14.27
C TRP A 102 3.84 12.10 -15.47
N GLU A 103 2.89 12.59 -16.25
CA GLU A 103 3.15 13.35 -17.49
C GLU A 103 3.83 14.69 -17.21
N ASP A 104 3.41 15.40 -16.16
CA ASP A 104 4.04 16.65 -15.75
C ASP A 104 4.91 16.42 -14.50
N ARG A 105 6.21 16.25 -14.73
CA ARG A 105 7.18 15.98 -13.66
C ARG A 105 7.25 17.09 -12.60
N LYS A 106 6.99 18.33 -12.97
CA LYS A 106 7.04 19.46 -12.04
C LYS A 106 5.94 19.41 -10.99
N LYS A 107 4.83 18.73 -11.28
CA LYS A 107 3.67 18.59 -10.41
C LYS A 107 3.59 17.24 -9.70
N MET A 108 4.54 16.35 -9.98
CA MET A 108 4.62 15.04 -9.31
C MET A 108 5.03 15.20 -7.86
N VAL A 109 4.42 14.40 -7.00
CA VAL A 109 4.73 14.28 -5.58
C VAL A 109 4.97 12.81 -5.25
N GLY A 110 6.01 12.54 -4.47
CA GLY A 110 6.40 11.17 -4.12
C GLY A 110 7.33 10.55 -5.16
N ILE A 111 7.91 9.42 -4.78
CA ILE A 111 8.87 8.68 -5.61
C ILE A 111 8.48 7.21 -5.61
N VAL A 112 8.41 6.63 -6.81
CA VAL A 112 8.30 5.19 -7.01
C VAL A 112 9.55 4.75 -7.76
N ASN A 113 10.36 3.92 -7.13
CA ASN A 113 11.54 3.32 -7.74
C ASN A 113 11.17 1.96 -8.33
N HIS A 114 11.55 1.73 -9.57
CA HIS A 114 11.39 0.43 -10.22
C HIS A 114 12.71 -0.33 -10.15
N GLU A 115 12.65 -1.55 -9.64
CA GLU A 115 13.78 -2.45 -9.69
C GLU A 115 13.95 -2.93 -11.14
N LYS A 116 15.16 -2.76 -11.68
CA LYS A 116 15.46 -3.31 -13.01
C LYS A 116 15.75 -4.80 -12.84
N ASP A 117 15.09 -5.63 -13.66
CA ASP A 117 15.48 -7.03 -13.81
C ASP A 117 16.94 -7.07 -14.28
N GLY A 118 17.77 -7.45 -13.34
CA GLY A 118 19.23 -7.40 -13.50
C GLY A 118 19.80 -8.42 -14.45
#